data_4c50af78b1c97539f98db5df2b28ddde
#
_entry.id   4c50af78b1c97539f98db5df2b28ddde
#
_cell.length_a   1.000
_cell.length_b   1.000
_cell.length_c   1.000
_cell.angle_alpha   90.00
_cell.angle_beta   90.00
_cell.angle_gamma   90.00
#
_symmetry.space_group_name_H-M   'P 1'
#
loop_
_entity.id
_entity.type
_entity.pdbx_description
1 polymer ?
#
loop_
_entity_poly.entity_id
_entity_poly.type
_entity_poly.pdbx_seq_one_letter_code
_entity_poly.pdbx_strand_id
1 'polypeptide(L)'
;MSLALLAGPALVAPLALTAPAVAAADPYTVTALKVTVRAGDRRCTLDTDVYRPTGADAAHPAPAVLTTNGFGGDKADGSTDALAKAFAARGYVALAYSGLGFGRTGCPISLDDPRIDGRAASGLVDLLAGARTADNGTRIDYVAKDGARDPRVGMIGGSYGGAIQLATAAVDHRVDALVPLITWNDLSYSLDPNNADRTRGVGGPLPGAYKWQWTNGFFLIGEAQGLLHPNLDPSRTGGAGCLHFVARACDTKRLLDSGSYPEARTREVLAYARSVSPVSYLASVKTPTLLVQGEDDTLFNLNEAAATYRTLAAQGTPVKMIWQSWGHSGGMRKPARGELALARGNLDTSYVGRRILAWFDRYLRHRTATGTGPAFAYYRDWVAGGPAYATSSVFPAGGSRRLYLSGDGTLVGRRGEVVRGSRAYRNLRTATSHSESSLAGLLGLPDAAPYDARGTYLDWTSKPVAGGPVEVVGAPRVTLRVSSPQAGRAQRSSDAADRLVLFAKLYDVAPDGQKTLVHRLVAPARVPDATRRFTVELPAIVHRYEPGHRLRFVLAASDDAYAGNRGVKPVTVSSTPAEAGVLELPVTQGVLR
;
A
#
# COMPACT_ATOMS: atom_id res chain seq x y z
N MET A 1 86.65 -29.47 10.99
CA MET A 1 86.74 -28.15 11.60
C MET A 1 85.32 -27.78 12.09
N SER A 2 85.22 -27.40 13.33
CA SER A 2 84.14 -27.46 14.30
C SER A 2 82.79 -26.86 13.86
N LEU A 3 81.71 -27.65 14.08
CA LEU A 3 80.32 -27.17 14.20
C LEU A 3 80.12 -26.61 15.65
N ALA A 4 79.64 -25.39 15.76
CA ALA A 4 79.14 -24.85 17.01
C ALA A 4 77.61 -24.85 16.99
N LEU A 5 76.97 -25.67 17.83
CA LEU A 5 75.53 -25.60 18.16
C LEU A 5 75.30 -24.40 19.10
N LEU A 6 74.40 -23.52 18.71
CA LEU A 6 73.81 -22.52 19.61
C LEU A 6 72.39 -22.95 19.97
N ALA A 7 72.21 -23.34 21.24
CA ALA A 7 70.89 -23.59 21.82
C ALA A 7 70.29 -22.26 22.31
N GLY A 8 69.12 -21.87 21.72
CA GLY A 8 68.36 -20.74 22.20
C GLY A 8 67.28 -21.20 23.19
N PRO A 9 66.89 -20.39 24.19
CA PRO A 9 65.90 -20.77 25.20
C PRO A 9 64.46 -20.76 24.63
N ALA A 10 63.74 -21.84 24.84
CA ALA A 10 62.32 -21.95 24.52
C ALA A 10 61.50 -21.07 25.49
N LEU A 11 60.84 -20.04 24.95
CA LEU A 11 59.82 -19.29 25.67
C LEU A 11 58.54 -20.14 25.73
N VAL A 12 58.16 -20.63 26.91
CA VAL A 12 56.88 -21.24 27.21
C VAL A 12 55.88 -20.10 27.43
N ALA A 13 55.00 -19.83 26.42
CA ALA A 13 53.88 -18.93 26.61
C ALA A 13 52.80 -19.59 27.47
N PRO A 14 52.19 -18.89 28.44
CA PRO A 14 51.08 -19.44 29.21
C PRO A 14 49.86 -19.61 28.33
N LEU A 15 49.29 -20.83 28.28
CA LEU A 15 47.96 -21.06 27.72
C LEU A 15 46.93 -20.33 28.60
N ALA A 16 46.39 -19.24 28.08
CA ALA A 16 45.21 -18.60 28.66
C ALA A 16 44.01 -19.53 28.42
N LEU A 17 43.53 -20.18 29.48
CA LEU A 17 42.23 -20.86 29.50
C LEU A 17 41.15 -19.79 29.27
N THR A 18 40.65 -19.66 28.05
CA THR A 18 39.41 -18.89 27.78
C THR A 18 38.26 -19.65 28.42
N ALA A 19 37.64 -19.05 29.44
CA ALA A 19 36.38 -19.54 29.98
C ALA A 19 35.37 -19.69 28.84
N PRO A 20 34.54 -20.76 28.79
CA PRO A 20 33.52 -20.91 27.80
C PRO A 20 32.59 -19.68 27.87
N ALA A 21 32.39 -19.01 26.75
CA ALA A 21 31.41 -17.96 26.67
C ALA A 21 30.05 -18.57 27.06
N VAL A 22 29.47 -18.08 28.14
CA VAL A 22 28.11 -18.43 28.52
C VAL A 22 27.24 -17.98 27.38
N ALA A 23 26.59 -18.90 26.67
CA ALA A 23 25.64 -18.57 25.62
C ALA A 23 24.57 -17.62 26.22
N ALA A 24 24.43 -16.44 25.65
CA ALA A 24 23.39 -15.53 26.09
C ALA A 24 22.04 -16.26 25.97
N ALA A 25 21.26 -16.26 27.04
CA ALA A 25 19.92 -16.84 27.00
C ALA A 25 19.09 -16.18 25.89
N ASP A 26 18.30 -16.99 25.19
CA ASP A 26 17.43 -16.46 24.14
C ASP A 26 16.54 -15.34 24.72
N PRO A 27 16.39 -14.19 24.01
CA PRO A 27 15.64 -13.05 24.52
C PRO A 27 14.13 -13.30 24.65
N TYR A 28 13.63 -14.39 24.12
CA TYR A 28 12.21 -14.82 24.18
C TYR A 28 12.08 -16.33 23.97
N THR A 29 10.89 -16.86 24.32
CA THR A 29 10.45 -18.22 23.96
C THR A 29 9.30 -18.14 22.97
N VAL A 30 9.12 -19.17 22.13
CA VAL A 30 8.03 -19.26 21.14
C VAL A 30 7.12 -20.44 21.47
N THR A 31 5.82 -20.21 21.51
CA THR A 31 4.80 -21.23 21.73
C THR A 31 3.77 -21.20 20.63
N ALA A 32 3.65 -22.29 19.87
CA ALA A 32 2.60 -22.44 18.86
C ALA A 32 1.26 -22.78 19.53
N LEU A 33 0.20 -22.06 19.16
CA LEU A 33 -1.14 -22.23 19.71
C LEU A 33 -2.19 -22.29 18.58
N LYS A 34 -3.27 -22.99 18.86
CA LYS A 34 -4.51 -22.93 18.11
C LYS A 34 -5.55 -22.19 18.95
N VAL A 35 -6.29 -21.28 18.31
CA VAL A 35 -7.29 -20.46 19.01
C VAL A 35 -8.58 -20.46 18.19
N THR A 36 -9.57 -21.19 18.67
CA THR A 36 -10.89 -21.20 18.03
C THR A 36 -11.70 -19.98 18.47
N VAL A 37 -12.04 -19.13 17.51
CA VAL A 37 -12.76 -17.87 17.71
C VAL A 37 -14.07 -17.84 16.92
N ARG A 38 -14.95 -16.89 17.25
CA ARG A 38 -16.12 -16.59 16.43
C ARG A 38 -15.78 -15.49 15.42
N ALA A 39 -15.97 -15.78 14.14
CA ALA A 39 -15.74 -14.90 13.00
C ALA A 39 -17.07 -14.77 12.22
N GLY A 40 -17.82 -13.71 12.48
CA GLY A 40 -19.21 -13.57 11.99
C GLY A 40 -20.11 -14.66 12.55
N ASP A 41 -20.74 -15.44 11.67
CA ASP A 41 -21.61 -16.58 11.98
C ASP A 41 -20.84 -17.90 12.15
N ARG A 42 -19.54 -17.93 11.86
CA ARG A 42 -18.69 -19.14 11.86
C ARG A 42 -17.78 -19.21 13.07
N ARG A 43 -17.32 -20.42 13.35
CA ARG A 43 -16.18 -20.69 14.25
C ARG A 43 -14.97 -20.99 13.38
N CYS A 44 -13.87 -20.26 13.62
CA CYS A 44 -12.63 -20.40 12.87
C CYS A 44 -11.49 -20.67 13.84
N THR A 45 -10.63 -21.64 13.52
CA THR A 45 -9.43 -21.94 14.30
C THR A 45 -8.27 -21.16 13.71
N LEU A 46 -7.70 -20.22 14.48
CA LEU A 46 -6.55 -19.42 14.11
C LEU A 46 -5.25 -20.13 14.48
N ASP A 47 -4.30 -20.16 13.55
CA ASP A 47 -2.95 -20.67 13.75
C ASP A 47 -2.04 -19.52 14.20
N THR A 48 -1.49 -19.63 15.43
CA THR A 48 -0.76 -18.53 16.07
C THR A 48 0.55 -19.01 16.68
N ASP A 49 1.52 -18.09 16.78
CA ASP A 49 2.74 -18.22 17.57
C ASP A 49 2.85 -17.07 18.56
N VAL A 50 3.05 -17.40 19.84
CA VAL A 50 3.26 -16.40 20.89
C VAL A 50 4.75 -16.37 21.24
N TYR A 51 5.36 -15.21 21.07
CA TYR A 51 6.74 -14.90 21.42
C TYR A 51 6.71 -14.18 22.77
N ARG A 52 7.08 -14.91 23.84
CA ARG A 52 7.13 -14.38 25.19
C ARG A 52 8.53 -13.90 25.51
N PRO A 53 8.77 -12.61 25.79
CA PRO A 53 10.08 -12.11 26.15
C PRO A 53 10.54 -12.68 27.48
N THR A 54 11.84 -12.92 27.60
CA THR A 54 12.47 -13.37 28.85
C THR A 54 12.18 -12.36 29.97
N GLY A 55 11.70 -12.84 31.12
CA GLY A 55 11.30 -12.01 32.24
C GLY A 55 9.87 -11.51 32.23
N ALA A 56 9.09 -11.73 31.19
CA ALA A 56 7.66 -11.45 31.21
C ALA A 56 6.89 -12.57 31.92
N ASP A 57 6.23 -12.24 33.02
CA ASP A 57 5.39 -13.14 33.83
C ASP A 57 4.21 -12.38 34.43
N ALA A 58 3.40 -13.04 35.26
CA ALA A 58 2.24 -12.40 35.88
C ALA A 58 2.61 -11.26 36.85
N ALA A 59 3.83 -11.29 37.43
CA ALA A 59 4.34 -10.22 38.30
C ALA A 59 4.99 -9.08 37.51
N HIS A 60 5.52 -9.37 36.32
CA HIS A 60 6.20 -8.44 35.42
C HIS A 60 5.58 -8.50 34.02
N PRO A 61 4.32 -8.04 33.85
CA PRO A 61 3.65 -8.14 32.58
C PRO A 61 4.20 -7.13 31.56
N ALA A 62 4.25 -7.55 30.28
CA ALA A 62 4.74 -6.75 29.18
C ALA A 62 3.61 -6.33 28.22
N PRO A 63 3.69 -5.17 27.55
CA PRO A 63 2.73 -4.82 26.50
C PRO A 63 2.84 -5.77 25.31
N ALA A 64 1.75 -5.90 24.53
CA ALA A 64 1.68 -6.83 23.43
C ALA A 64 1.68 -6.14 22.05
N VAL A 65 2.17 -6.88 21.03
CA VAL A 65 2.06 -6.51 19.61
C VAL A 65 1.49 -7.69 18.85
N LEU A 66 0.41 -7.45 18.12
CA LEU A 66 -0.25 -8.41 17.25
C LEU A 66 0.18 -8.16 15.80
N THR A 67 0.61 -9.21 15.09
CA THR A 67 1.02 -9.12 13.68
C THR A 67 0.47 -10.28 12.85
N THR A 68 0.24 -10.06 11.57
CA THR A 68 -0.23 -11.07 10.64
C THR A 68 0.34 -10.86 9.24
N ASN A 69 0.17 -11.86 8.39
CA ASN A 69 0.74 -11.94 7.06
C ASN A 69 0.13 -10.95 6.05
N GLY A 70 0.90 -10.61 5.04
CA GLY A 70 0.39 -10.11 3.76
C GLY A 70 -0.37 -11.20 3.00
N PHE A 71 -1.09 -10.82 1.93
CA PHE A 71 -1.88 -11.76 1.15
C PHE A 71 -1.01 -12.90 0.58
N GLY A 72 -1.40 -14.14 0.82
CA GLY A 72 -0.68 -15.33 0.36
C GLY A 72 0.40 -15.85 1.33
N GLY A 73 0.75 -15.09 2.38
CA GLY A 73 1.67 -15.51 3.43
C GLY A 73 1.00 -16.26 4.58
N ASP A 74 1.74 -16.44 5.67
CA ASP A 74 1.26 -17.02 6.92
C ASP A 74 2.03 -16.43 8.12
N LYS A 75 1.78 -16.91 9.33
CA LYS A 75 2.47 -16.44 10.55
C LYS A 75 3.99 -16.63 10.54
N ALA A 76 4.49 -17.56 9.72
CA ALA A 76 5.91 -17.89 9.60
C ALA A 76 6.56 -17.24 8.35
N ASP A 77 5.82 -16.41 7.58
CA ASP A 77 6.44 -15.66 6.50
C ASP A 77 7.54 -14.71 7.01
N GLY A 78 8.54 -14.44 6.14
CA GLY A 78 9.73 -13.71 6.55
C GLY A 78 9.46 -12.33 7.14
N SER A 79 8.32 -11.70 6.83
CA SER A 79 7.95 -10.37 7.36
C SER A 79 7.25 -10.47 8.72
N THR A 80 6.28 -11.38 8.83
CA THR A 80 5.47 -11.58 10.04
C THR A 80 6.33 -12.11 11.18
N ASP A 81 7.11 -13.16 10.92
CA ASP A 81 8.04 -13.76 11.89
C ASP A 81 9.14 -12.77 12.33
N ALA A 82 9.75 -12.04 11.38
CA ALA A 82 10.80 -11.06 11.70
C ALA A 82 10.28 -9.91 12.57
N LEU A 83 9.07 -9.42 12.33
CA LEU A 83 8.44 -8.40 13.18
C LEU A 83 8.18 -8.96 14.58
N ALA A 84 7.59 -10.15 14.70
CA ALA A 84 7.32 -10.77 16.00
C ALA A 84 8.60 -10.94 16.81
N LYS A 85 9.67 -11.47 16.21
CA LYS A 85 11.00 -11.62 16.83
C LYS A 85 11.59 -10.27 17.24
N ALA A 86 11.51 -9.27 16.35
CA ALA A 86 12.04 -7.94 16.62
C ALA A 86 11.36 -7.26 17.82
N PHE A 87 10.06 -7.41 17.99
CA PHE A 87 9.32 -6.88 19.13
C PHE A 87 9.56 -7.72 20.40
N ALA A 88 9.59 -9.05 20.30
CA ALA A 88 9.85 -9.92 21.45
C ALA A 88 11.24 -9.67 22.04
N ALA A 89 12.27 -9.52 21.20
CA ALA A 89 13.63 -9.16 21.64
C ALA A 89 13.70 -7.78 22.33
N ARG A 90 12.66 -6.93 22.18
CA ARG A 90 12.55 -5.61 22.85
C ARG A 90 11.62 -5.61 24.05
N GLY A 91 11.22 -6.79 24.51
CA GLY A 91 10.38 -6.94 25.70
C GLY A 91 8.91 -6.68 25.47
N TYR A 92 8.39 -6.88 24.26
CA TYR A 92 6.96 -6.96 23.97
C TYR A 92 6.54 -8.43 23.87
N VAL A 93 5.39 -8.79 24.38
CA VAL A 93 4.75 -10.05 23.99
C VAL A 93 4.32 -9.90 22.54
N ALA A 94 4.89 -10.69 21.63
CA ALA A 94 4.44 -10.64 20.24
C ALA A 94 3.57 -11.85 19.93
N LEU A 95 2.43 -11.62 19.26
CA LEU A 95 1.56 -12.66 18.75
C LEU A 95 1.48 -12.56 17.23
N ALA A 96 2.08 -13.55 16.55
CA ALA A 96 1.96 -13.72 15.11
C ALA A 96 0.84 -14.71 14.79
N TYR A 97 -0.03 -14.41 13.83
CA TYR A 97 -1.08 -15.32 13.41
C TYR A 97 -1.25 -15.33 11.90
N SER A 98 -1.70 -16.46 11.36
CA SER A 98 -2.13 -16.57 9.98
C SER A 98 -3.56 -16.05 9.84
N GLY A 99 -3.81 -15.10 8.92
CA GLY A 99 -5.14 -14.58 8.62
C GLY A 99 -6.11 -15.67 8.17
N LEU A 100 -7.42 -15.39 8.19
CA LEU A 100 -8.44 -16.34 7.76
C LEU A 100 -8.20 -16.79 6.31
N GLY A 101 -8.17 -18.09 6.10
CA GLY A 101 -7.91 -18.71 4.80
C GLY A 101 -6.43 -18.85 4.43
N PHE A 102 -5.49 -18.41 5.28
CA PHE A 102 -4.04 -18.51 5.04
C PHE A 102 -3.35 -19.48 6.00
N GLY A 103 -2.19 -20.01 5.57
CA GLY A 103 -1.40 -20.95 6.34
C GLY A 103 -2.23 -22.15 6.82
N ARG A 104 -2.31 -22.37 8.13
CA ARG A 104 -3.14 -23.41 8.77
C ARG A 104 -4.39 -22.88 9.46
N THR A 105 -4.74 -21.63 9.22
CA THR A 105 -5.94 -21.01 9.77
C THR A 105 -7.18 -21.44 8.99
N GLY A 106 -8.26 -21.72 9.69
CA GLY A 106 -9.56 -22.09 9.11
C GLY A 106 -10.30 -20.92 8.45
N CYS A 107 -11.47 -21.21 7.91
CA CYS A 107 -12.40 -20.33 7.22
C CYS A 107 -11.90 -19.80 5.86
N PRO A 108 -12.81 -19.35 4.96
CA PRO A 108 -12.43 -18.76 3.68
C PRO A 108 -11.80 -17.37 3.84
N ILE A 109 -11.03 -16.95 2.84
CA ILE A 109 -10.51 -15.58 2.70
C ILE A 109 -11.70 -14.62 2.56
N SER A 110 -11.82 -13.64 3.47
CA SER A 110 -12.93 -12.68 3.53
C SER A 110 -12.53 -11.21 3.32
N LEU A 111 -11.33 -10.96 2.82
CA LEU A 111 -10.82 -9.65 2.40
C LEU A 111 -10.81 -8.62 3.53
N ASP A 112 -10.41 -9.03 4.74
CA ASP A 112 -10.35 -8.20 5.95
C ASP A 112 -11.70 -7.57 6.34
N ASP A 113 -12.81 -8.31 6.11
CA ASP A 113 -14.13 -7.87 6.54
C ASP A 113 -14.13 -7.63 8.06
N PRO A 114 -14.44 -6.42 8.55
CA PRO A 114 -14.43 -6.12 9.99
C PRO A 114 -15.38 -7.02 10.79
N ARG A 115 -16.47 -7.51 10.16
CA ARG A 115 -17.46 -8.39 10.80
C ARG A 115 -17.00 -9.84 10.89
N ILE A 116 -16.00 -10.24 10.10
CA ILE A 116 -15.46 -11.60 10.02
C ILE A 116 -14.01 -11.59 10.52
N ASP A 117 -13.06 -11.08 9.73
CA ASP A 117 -11.64 -11.04 10.07
C ASP A 117 -11.36 -10.13 11.29
N GLY A 118 -11.99 -8.96 11.35
CA GLY A 118 -11.85 -8.05 12.48
C GLY A 118 -12.32 -8.68 13.79
N ARG A 119 -13.45 -9.41 13.77
CA ARG A 119 -13.95 -10.17 14.92
C ARG A 119 -13.06 -11.36 15.28
N ALA A 120 -12.47 -12.02 14.29
CA ALA A 120 -11.53 -13.10 14.54
C ALA A 120 -10.27 -12.58 15.27
N ALA A 121 -9.69 -11.47 14.80
CA ALA A 121 -8.55 -10.84 15.45
C ALA A 121 -8.90 -10.30 16.85
N SER A 122 -10.11 -9.77 17.07
CA SER A 122 -10.63 -9.40 18.40
C SER A 122 -10.64 -10.60 19.37
N GLY A 123 -10.88 -11.83 18.89
CA GLY A 123 -10.74 -13.04 19.69
C GLY A 123 -9.29 -13.32 20.16
N LEU A 124 -8.28 -12.83 19.41
CA LEU A 124 -6.88 -12.87 19.85
C LEU A 124 -6.57 -11.76 20.88
N VAL A 125 -7.24 -10.63 20.80
CA VAL A 125 -7.20 -9.60 21.87
C VAL A 125 -7.76 -10.17 23.18
N ASP A 126 -8.83 -10.99 23.13
CA ASP A 126 -9.34 -11.72 24.30
C ASP A 126 -8.31 -12.72 24.87
N LEU A 127 -7.56 -13.41 24.00
CA LEU A 127 -6.47 -14.31 24.43
C LEU A 127 -5.36 -13.54 25.16
N LEU A 128 -4.91 -12.42 24.59
CA LEU A 128 -3.90 -11.54 25.20
C LEU A 128 -4.38 -10.94 26.52
N ALA A 129 -5.67 -10.65 26.64
CA ALA A 129 -6.28 -10.20 27.89
C ALA A 129 -6.36 -11.29 28.97
N GLY A 130 -6.09 -12.57 28.63
CA GLY A 130 -6.34 -13.71 29.50
C GLY A 130 -7.83 -13.96 29.75
N ALA A 131 -8.73 -13.37 28.96
CA ALA A 131 -10.17 -13.58 29.01
C ALA A 131 -10.61 -14.85 28.27
N ARG A 132 -9.71 -15.41 27.47
CA ARG A 132 -9.84 -16.65 26.70
C ARG A 132 -8.59 -17.52 26.91
N THR A 133 -8.74 -18.82 26.77
CA THR A 133 -7.63 -19.78 26.64
C THR A 133 -7.48 -20.20 25.18
N ALA A 134 -6.27 -20.65 24.82
CA ALA A 134 -6.06 -21.40 23.59
C ALA A 134 -6.77 -22.78 23.67
N ASP A 135 -6.90 -23.47 22.54
CA ASP A 135 -7.64 -24.74 22.45
C ASP A 135 -7.01 -25.87 23.28
N ASN A 136 -5.70 -25.77 23.56
CA ASN A 136 -4.97 -26.69 24.46
C ASN A 136 -5.03 -26.28 25.95
N GLY A 137 -5.83 -25.28 26.31
CA GLY A 137 -5.96 -24.78 27.68
C GLY A 137 -4.92 -23.72 28.10
N THR A 138 -3.94 -23.39 27.24
CA THR A 138 -2.94 -22.36 27.55
C THR A 138 -3.61 -21.00 27.78
N ARG A 139 -3.27 -20.36 28.90
CA ARG A 139 -3.70 -19.02 29.28
C ARG A 139 -2.53 -18.05 29.23
N ILE A 140 -2.76 -16.84 28.74
CA ILE A 140 -1.79 -15.74 28.77
C ILE A 140 -2.13 -14.84 29.97
N ASP A 141 -1.21 -14.73 30.93
CA ASP A 141 -1.36 -13.91 32.13
C ASP A 141 -0.25 -12.85 32.31
N TYR A 142 0.69 -12.81 31.37
CA TYR A 142 1.88 -11.99 31.38
C TYR A 142 1.78 -10.77 30.40
N VAL A 143 0.58 -10.42 29.94
CA VAL A 143 0.35 -9.20 29.15
C VAL A 143 -0.11 -8.07 30.07
N ALA A 144 0.52 -6.90 29.93
CA ALA A 144 0.13 -5.68 30.65
C ALA A 144 -1.29 -5.25 30.24
N LYS A 145 -2.05 -4.69 31.20
CA LYS A 145 -3.47 -4.35 31.02
C LYS A 145 -3.76 -2.95 31.54
N ASP A 146 -4.72 -2.28 30.90
CA ASP A 146 -5.32 -1.03 31.39
C ASP A 146 -6.64 -1.26 32.12
N GLY A 147 -7.21 -2.44 32.02
CA GLY A 147 -8.41 -2.90 32.72
C GLY A 147 -8.48 -4.43 32.79
N ALA A 148 -9.48 -4.98 33.46
CA ALA A 148 -9.60 -6.43 33.71
C ALA A 148 -9.57 -7.29 32.45
N ARG A 149 -10.09 -6.79 31.34
CA ARG A 149 -10.14 -7.47 30.03
C ARG A 149 -9.55 -6.60 28.92
N ASP A 150 -8.74 -5.61 29.27
CA ASP A 150 -8.20 -4.60 28.37
C ASP A 150 -6.67 -4.72 28.33
N PRO A 151 -6.12 -5.52 27.39
CA PRO A 151 -4.68 -5.71 27.29
C PRO A 151 -4.07 -4.50 26.57
N ARG A 152 -2.87 -4.08 26.96
CA ARG A 152 -2.08 -3.09 26.19
C ARG A 152 -1.58 -3.74 24.93
N VAL A 153 -2.24 -3.49 23.80
CA VAL A 153 -1.94 -4.14 22.53
C VAL A 153 -1.90 -3.16 21.38
N GLY A 154 -0.83 -3.23 20.60
CA GLY A 154 -0.72 -2.57 19.30
C GLY A 154 -0.76 -3.58 18.17
N MET A 155 -1.03 -3.09 16.95
CA MET A 155 -1.00 -3.92 15.75
C MET A 155 -0.04 -3.36 14.72
N ILE A 156 0.68 -4.25 14.01
CA ILE A 156 1.59 -3.92 12.92
C ILE A 156 1.55 -4.99 11.83
N GLY A 157 1.67 -4.59 10.58
CA GLY A 157 1.77 -5.51 9.43
C GLY A 157 1.62 -4.74 8.12
N GLY A 158 2.03 -5.38 7.03
CA GLY A 158 1.98 -4.80 5.69
C GLY A 158 0.86 -5.38 4.82
N SER A 159 0.38 -4.60 3.86
CA SER A 159 -0.60 -5.04 2.85
C SER A 159 -1.89 -5.55 3.51
N TYR A 160 -2.25 -6.81 3.30
CA TYR A 160 -3.37 -7.48 3.97
C TYR A 160 -3.24 -7.40 5.50
N GLY A 161 -2.04 -7.66 6.05
CA GLY A 161 -1.74 -7.45 7.47
C GLY A 161 -1.79 -5.99 7.93
N GLY A 162 -1.85 -5.04 7.00
CA GLY A 162 -2.08 -3.63 7.26
C GLY A 162 -3.57 -3.30 7.42
N ALA A 163 -4.42 -3.79 6.52
CA ALA A 163 -5.85 -3.47 6.52
C ALA A 163 -6.60 -4.11 7.69
N ILE A 164 -6.24 -5.34 8.07
CA ILE A 164 -6.86 -6.03 9.20
C ILE A 164 -6.77 -5.24 10.52
N GLN A 165 -5.74 -4.42 10.69
CA GLN A 165 -5.60 -3.58 11.88
C GLN A 165 -6.74 -2.57 11.99
N LEU A 166 -7.06 -1.89 10.89
CA LEU A 166 -8.17 -0.94 10.82
C LEU A 166 -9.52 -1.65 10.98
N ALA A 167 -9.67 -2.84 10.38
CA ALA A 167 -10.86 -3.68 10.52
C ALA A 167 -11.07 -4.13 11.98
N THR A 168 -9.98 -4.52 12.67
CA THR A 168 -10.02 -4.91 14.08
C THR A 168 -10.38 -3.75 14.98
N ALA A 169 -9.70 -2.60 14.82
CA ALA A 169 -9.94 -1.40 15.63
C ALA A 169 -11.35 -0.80 15.40
N ALA A 170 -11.97 -1.08 14.26
CA ALA A 170 -13.36 -0.67 14.01
C ALA A 170 -14.39 -1.44 14.84
N VAL A 171 -14.05 -2.65 15.32
CA VAL A 171 -14.95 -3.54 16.06
C VAL A 171 -14.46 -3.87 17.48
N ASP A 172 -13.23 -3.49 17.82
CA ASP A 172 -12.61 -3.68 19.13
C ASP A 172 -11.79 -2.44 19.54
N HIS A 173 -12.30 -1.68 20.49
CA HIS A 173 -11.69 -0.41 20.93
C HIS A 173 -10.58 -0.60 21.98
N ARG A 174 -10.23 -1.84 22.33
CA ARG A 174 -9.12 -2.16 23.25
C ARG A 174 -7.75 -2.15 22.54
N VAL A 175 -7.71 -1.96 21.22
CA VAL A 175 -6.45 -1.81 20.50
C VAL A 175 -5.93 -0.38 20.68
N ASP A 176 -4.72 -0.22 21.24
CA ASP A 176 -4.16 1.07 21.66
C ASP A 176 -3.38 1.81 20.59
N ALA A 177 -2.77 1.08 19.64
CA ALA A 177 -1.97 1.69 18.58
C ALA A 177 -1.95 0.86 17.30
N LEU A 178 -2.01 1.53 16.14
CA LEU A 178 -1.93 0.88 14.83
C LEU A 178 -0.73 1.38 14.03
N VAL A 179 -0.13 0.46 13.29
CA VAL A 179 0.92 0.75 12.29
C VAL A 179 0.62 -0.02 11.00
N PRO A 180 -0.41 0.39 10.24
CA PRO A 180 -0.68 -0.21 8.93
C PRO A 180 0.33 0.28 7.88
N LEU A 181 1.04 -0.68 7.24
CA LEU A 181 2.00 -0.40 6.19
C LEU A 181 1.43 -0.83 4.83
N ILE A 182 1.68 -0.04 3.79
CA ILE A 182 1.38 -0.35 2.39
C ILE A 182 0.01 -1.01 2.17
N THR A 183 -1.04 -0.39 2.68
CA THR A 183 -2.40 -0.95 2.63
C THR A 183 -3.38 0.00 1.93
N TRP A 184 -4.62 -0.44 1.79
CA TRP A 184 -5.67 0.26 1.05
C TRP A 184 -6.62 1.07 1.95
N ASN A 185 -7.30 2.02 1.32
CA ASN A 185 -8.45 2.73 1.87
C ASN A 185 -9.76 2.18 1.29
N ASP A 186 -9.77 1.85 -0.02
CA ASP A 186 -10.95 1.41 -0.76
C ASP A 186 -10.57 0.37 -1.83
N LEU A 187 -10.86 -0.92 -1.61
CA LEU A 187 -10.58 -1.99 -2.58
C LEU A 187 -11.27 -1.79 -3.93
N SER A 188 -12.41 -1.08 -3.96
CA SER A 188 -13.06 -0.76 -5.23
C SER A 188 -12.20 0.16 -6.10
N TYR A 189 -11.43 1.05 -5.47
CA TYR A 189 -10.45 1.87 -6.16
C TYR A 189 -9.14 1.12 -6.40
N SER A 190 -8.65 0.37 -5.40
CA SER A 190 -7.35 -0.31 -5.51
C SER A 190 -7.28 -1.27 -6.68
N LEU A 191 -8.37 -2.04 -6.94
CA LEU A 191 -8.42 -3.10 -7.95
C LEU A 191 -9.17 -2.69 -9.24
N ASP A 192 -10.00 -1.65 -9.18
CA ASP A 192 -10.74 -1.11 -10.32
C ASP A 192 -10.72 0.45 -10.26
N PRO A 193 -9.51 1.08 -10.35
CA PRO A 193 -9.34 2.49 -10.09
C PRO A 193 -10.06 3.37 -11.10
N ASN A 194 -10.86 4.31 -10.60
CA ASN A 194 -11.36 5.44 -11.35
C ASN A 194 -10.89 6.75 -10.73
N ASN A 195 -10.03 7.46 -11.45
CA ASN A 195 -9.44 8.72 -10.98
C ASN A 195 -10.23 9.95 -11.47
N ALA A 196 -11.34 9.75 -12.21
CA ALA A 196 -12.18 10.85 -12.68
C ALA A 196 -13.19 11.27 -11.62
N ASP A 197 -13.29 12.57 -11.38
CA ASP A 197 -14.31 13.24 -10.54
C ASP A 197 -14.59 12.49 -9.22
N ARG A 198 -13.54 12.23 -8.43
CA ARG A 198 -13.64 11.54 -7.14
C ARG A 198 -14.61 12.27 -6.21
N THR A 199 -15.43 11.52 -5.51
CA THR A 199 -16.47 12.06 -4.63
C THR A 199 -16.23 11.76 -3.17
N ARG A 200 -15.51 10.67 -2.84
CA ARG A 200 -15.27 10.25 -1.46
C ARG A 200 -13.92 9.54 -1.34
N GLY A 201 -12.98 10.14 -0.60
CA GLY A 201 -11.65 9.58 -0.42
C GLY A 201 -10.95 9.36 -1.76
N VAL A 202 -10.64 8.10 -2.09
CA VAL A 202 -10.09 7.71 -3.40
C VAL A 202 -11.16 7.22 -4.38
N GLY A 203 -12.38 6.92 -3.90
CA GLY A 203 -13.44 6.31 -4.69
C GLY A 203 -14.34 7.30 -5.43
N GLY A 204 -15.07 6.79 -6.41
CA GLY A 204 -16.08 7.48 -7.21
C GLY A 204 -17.34 6.63 -7.41
N PRO A 205 -18.41 7.17 -8.03
CA PRO A 205 -19.66 6.44 -8.24
C PRO A 205 -19.58 5.42 -9.38
N LEU A 206 -18.60 5.53 -10.26
CA LEU A 206 -18.41 4.67 -11.42
C LEU A 206 -17.28 3.67 -11.19
N PRO A 207 -17.38 2.45 -11.79
CA PRO A 207 -16.24 1.53 -11.87
C PRO A 207 -15.12 2.19 -12.66
N GLY A 208 -13.89 1.73 -12.43
CA GLY A 208 -12.72 2.24 -13.10
C GLY A 208 -12.22 1.38 -14.26
N ALA A 209 -10.91 1.25 -14.35
CA ALA A 209 -10.23 0.34 -15.24
C ALA A 209 -9.63 -0.82 -14.42
N TYR A 210 -10.20 -1.99 -14.60
CA TYR A 210 -9.89 -3.19 -13.83
C TYR A 210 -8.40 -3.57 -13.91
N LYS A 211 -7.72 -3.70 -12.75
CA LYS A 211 -6.34 -4.20 -12.62
C LYS A 211 -6.32 -5.72 -12.73
N TRP A 212 -6.51 -6.23 -13.92
CA TRP A 212 -6.73 -7.65 -14.17
C TRP A 212 -5.53 -8.53 -13.75
N GLN A 213 -4.29 -8.05 -13.92
CA GLN A 213 -3.10 -8.81 -13.53
C GLN A 213 -3.03 -9.01 -12.01
N TRP A 214 -3.17 -7.94 -11.24
CA TRP A 214 -3.18 -8.00 -9.78
C TRP A 214 -4.29 -8.90 -9.25
N THR A 215 -5.52 -8.71 -9.72
CA THR A 215 -6.68 -9.46 -9.21
C THR A 215 -6.59 -10.94 -9.56
N ASN A 216 -6.20 -11.27 -10.80
CA ASN A 216 -5.99 -12.68 -11.18
C ASN A 216 -4.86 -13.32 -10.39
N GLY A 217 -3.76 -12.59 -10.15
CA GLY A 217 -2.65 -13.05 -9.30
C GLY A 217 -3.12 -13.38 -7.89
N PHE A 218 -3.90 -12.49 -7.25
CA PHE A 218 -4.44 -12.74 -5.91
C PHE A 218 -5.40 -13.92 -5.87
N PHE A 219 -6.30 -14.06 -6.85
CA PHE A 219 -7.19 -15.20 -6.89
C PHE A 219 -6.41 -16.50 -7.12
N LEU A 220 -5.43 -16.53 -7.99
CA LEU A 220 -4.56 -17.68 -8.18
C LEU A 220 -3.83 -18.06 -6.88
N ILE A 221 -3.21 -17.10 -6.20
CA ILE A 221 -2.51 -17.33 -4.92
C ILE A 221 -3.49 -17.81 -3.85
N GLY A 222 -4.65 -17.19 -3.70
CA GLY A 222 -5.64 -17.56 -2.69
C GLY A 222 -6.23 -18.94 -2.92
N GLU A 223 -6.55 -19.31 -4.16
CA GLU A 223 -7.06 -20.65 -4.50
C GLU A 223 -5.95 -21.71 -4.34
N ALA A 224 -4.68 -21.37 -4.69
CA ALA A 224 -3.54 -22.27 -4.53
C ALA A 224 -3.24 -22.58 -3.05
N GLN A 225 -3.47 -21.64 -2.13
CA GLN A 225 -3.31 -21.87 -0.69
C GLN A 225 -4.07 -23.13 -0.21
N GLY A 226 -5.22 -23.40 -0.81
CA GLY A 226 -5.99 -24.58 -0.53
C GLY A 226 -5.40 -25.88 -1.08
N LEU A 227 -4.77 -25.84 -2.24
CA LEU A 227 -4.21 -26.99 -2.92
C LEU A 227 -2.84 -27.41 -2.37
N LEU A 228 -2.05 -26.46 -1.89
CA LEU A 228 -0.67 -26.69 -1.42
C LEU A 228 -0.60 -27.28 0.00
N HIS A 229 -1.70 -27.28 0.75
CA HIS A 229 -1.77 -27.76 2.11
C HIS A 229 -2.83 -28.88 2.24
N PRO A 230 -2.48 -30.16 1.99
CA PRO A 230 -3.46 -31.27 1.93
C PRO A 230 -4.19 -31.56 3.25
N ASN A 231 -3.68 -31.04 4.38
CA ASN A 231 -4.32 -31.18 5.70
C ASN A 231 -5.07 -29.90 6.11
N LEU A 232 -5.79 -29.33 5.17
CA LEU A 232 -6.54 -28.08 5.41
C LEU A 232 -7.71 -28.30 6.37
N ASP A 233 -7.94 -27.27 7.19
CA ASP A 233 -9.20 -27.15 7.92
C ASP A 233 -10.36 -27.13 6.91
N PRO A 234 -11.31 -28.09 7.00
CA PRO A 234 -12.44 -28.16 6.05
C PRO A 234 -13.29 -26.88 6.00
N SER A 235 -13.26 -26.06 7.05
CA SER A 235 -13.98 -24.78 7.10
C SER A 235 -13.47 -23.75 6.07
N ARG A 236 -12.28 -23.96 5.49
CA ARG A 236 -11.70 -23.10 4.42
C ARG A 236 -12.42 -23.27 3.08
N THR A 237 -13.12 -24.39 2.90
CA THR A 237 -13.76 -24.70 1.64
C THR A 237 -15.00 -23.84 1.45
N GLY A 238 -15.02 -23.05 0.37
CA GLY A 238 -16.18 -22.32 -0.12
C GLY A 238 -17.11 -23.17 -0.96
N GLY A 239 -18.09 -22.52 -1.59
CA GLY A 239 -19.01 -23.17 -2.52
C GLY A 239 -18.38 -23.49 -3.89
N ALA A 240 -19.14 -24.21 -4.73
CA ALA A 240 -18.72 -24.54 -6.10
C ALA A 240 -18.33 -23.28 -6.90
N GLY A 241 -17.14 -23.31 -7.51
CA GLY A 241 -16.60 -22.21 -8.30
C GLY A 241 -16.02 -21.04 -7.47
N CYS A 242 -15.82 -21.25 -6.15
CA CYS A 242 -15.22 -20.29 -5.23
C CYS A 242 -14.64 -21.08 -4.04
N LEU A 243 -13.47 -21.71 -4.24
CA LEU A 243 -12.97 -22.73 -3.31
C LEU A 243 -12.49 -22.17 -1.97
N HIS A 244 -11.75 -21.04 -1.99
CA HIS A 244 -11.10 -20.53 -0.78
C HIS A 244 -11.47 -19.10 -0.41
N PHE A 245 -12.32 -18.45 -1.19
CA PHE A 245 -12.84 -17.12 -0.87
C PHE A 245 -14.32 -17.18 -0.45
N VAL A 246 -14.75 -16.14 0.24
CA VAL A 246 -16.20 -15.93 0.43
C VAL A 246 -16.89 -15.70 -0.92
N ALA A 247 -18.11 -16.20 -1.08
CA ALA A 247 -18.83 -16.19 -2.36
C ALA A 247 -18.90 -14.80 -3.03
N ARG A 248 -19.09 -13.72 -2.25
CA ARG A 248 -19.15 -12.34 -2.76
C ARG A 248 -17.84 -11.87 -3.38
N ALA A 249 -16.69 -12.33 -2.91
CA ALA A 249 -15.40 -12.02 -3.53
C ALA A 249 -15.31 -12.62 -4.94
N CYS A 250 -15.73 -13.88 -5.10
CA CYS A 250 -15.78 -14.54 -6.41
C CYS A 250 -16.83 -13.93 -7.35
N ASP A 251 -17.97 -13.50 -6.82
CA ASP A 251 -18.99 -12.78 -7.60
C ASP A 251 -18.45 -11.47 -8.14
N THR A 252 -17.70 -10.75 -7.31
CA THR A 252 -17.00 -9.52 -7.71
C THR A 252 -16.02 -9.78 -8.84
N LYS A 253 -15.15 -10.80 -8.68
CA LYS A 253 -14.18 -11.16 -9.71
C LYS A 253 -14.87 -11.55 -11.01
N ARG A 254 -15.92 -12.36 -10.98
CA ARG A 254 -16.68 -12.76 -12.19
C ARG A 254 -17.25 -11.56 -12.93
N LEU A 255 -17.75 -10.53 -12.23
CA LEU A 255 -18.21 -9.31 -12.87
C LEU A 255 -17.03 -8.58 -13.54
N LEU A 256 -15.91 -8.38 -12.83
CA LEU A 256 -14.76 -7.65 -13.36
C LEU A 256 -14.18 -8.37 -14.59
N ASP A 257 -14.05 -9.70 -14.55
CA ASP A 257 -13.55 -10.51 -15.67
C ASP A 257 -14.51 -10.52 -16.87
N SER A 258 -15.81 -10.31 -16.67
CA SER A 258 -16.79 -10.29 -17.77
C SER A 258 -16.57 -9.15 -18.76
N GLY A 259 -15.90 -8.08 -18.33
CA GLY A 259 -15.75 -6.85 -19.10
C GLY A 259 -17.10 -6.15 -19.39
N SER A 260 -18.17 -6.51 -18.70
CA SER A 260 -19.49 -5.91 -18.79
C SER A 260 -19.94 -5.45 -17.41
N TYR A 261 -20.29 -4.16 -17.30
CA TYR A 261 -20.57 -3.50 -16.02
C TYR A 261 -21.97 -2.89 -16.01
N PRO A 262 -23.05 -3.71 -16.06
CA PRO A 262 -24.44 -3.25 -15.94
C PRO A 262 -24.64 -2.50 -14.62
N GLU A 263 -25.34 -1.38 -14.65
CA GLU A 263 -25.37 -0.42 -13.54
C GLU A 263 -25.77 -1.04 -12.19
N ALA A 264 -26.85 -1.83 -12.15
CA ALA A 264 -27.34 -2.43 -10.92
C ALA A 264 -26.30 -3.41 -10.31
N ARG A 265 -25.76 -4.30 -11.13
CA ARG A 265 -24.77 -5.31 -10.70
C ARG A 265 -23.45 -4.68 -10.27
N THR A 266 -23.00 -3.67 -11.01
CA THR A 266 -21.79 -2.90 -10.68
C THR A 266 -21.93 -2.20 -9.34
N ARG A 267 -23.08 -1.61 -9.06
CA ARG A 267 -23.40 -0.96 -7.79
C ARG A 267 -23.29 -1.92 -6.60
N GLU A 268 -23.82 -3.14 -6.74
CA GLU A 268 -23.71 -4.20 -5.71
C GLU A 268 -22.24 -4.58 -5.43
N VAL A 269 -21.44 -4.77 -6.48
CA VAL A 269 -20.03 -5.15 -6.39
C VAL A 269 -19.19 -4.04 -5.75
N LEU A 270 -19.38 -2.79 -6.17
CA LEU A 270 -18.70 -1.65 -5.56
C LEU A 270 -19.10 -1.47 -4.09
N ALA A 271 -20.38 -1.67 -3.76
CA ALA A 271 -20.84 -1.60 -2.38
C ALA A 271 -20.21 -2.70 -1.51
N TYR A 272 -20.08 -3.91 -2.04
CA TYR A 272 -19.39 -5.01 -1.33
C TYR A 272 -17.90 -4.70 -1.12
N ALA A 273 -17.16 -4.35 -2.17
CA ALA A 273 -15.73 -4.03 -2.06
C ALA A 273 -15.47 -2.91 -1.04
N ARG A 274 -16.33 -1.89 -1.01
CA ARG A 274 -16.28 -0.82 0.00
C ARG A 274 -16.65 -1.30 1.39
N SER A 275 -17.63 -2.20 1.54
CA SER A 275 -18.06 -2.69 2.85
C SER A 275 -16.95 -3.44 3.61
N VAL A 276 -16.01 -4.02 2.90
CA VAL A 276 -14.82 -4.70 3.45
C VAL A 276 -13.57 -3.78 3.43
N SER A 277 -13.74 -2.48 3.16
CA SER A 277 -12.64 -1.52 3.06
C SER A 277 -12.71 -0.45 4.13
N PRO A 278 -11.57 0.08 4.59
CA PRO A 278 -11.48 1.13 5.60
C PRO A 278 -12.41 2.32 5.35
N VAL A 279 -12.57 2.77 4.11
CA VAL A 279 -13.44 3.90 3.73
C VAL A 279 -14.85 3.81 4.34
N SER A 280 -15.35 2.59 4.62
CA SER A 280 -16.70 2.37 5.16
C SER A 280 -16.77 2.41 6.68
N TYR A 281 -15.67 2.10 7.39
CA TYR A 281 -15.68 1.93 8.83
C TYR A 281 -14.64 2.80 9.59
N LEU A 282 -13.84 3.62 8.88
CA LEU A 282 -12.88 4.53 9.53
C LEU A 282 -13.51 5.47 10.57
N ALA A 283 -14.79 5.80 10.43
CA ALA A 283 -15.50 6.61 11.43
C ALA A 283 -15.51 5.96 12.82
N SER A 284 -15.44 4.62 12.90
CA SER A 284 -15.38 3.85 14.15
C SER A 284 -13.95 3.70 14.68
N VAL A 285 -12.91 3.98 13.88
CA VAL A 285 -11.51 3.83 14.29
C VAL A 285 -11.09 5.09 15.06
N LYS A 286 -10.87 4.95 16.37
CA LYS A 286 -10.39 6.01 17.25
C LYS A 286 -8.96 5.78 17.73
N THR A 287 -8.40 4.65 17.40
CA THR A 287 -7.07 4.19 17.78
C THR A 287 -5.99 5.05 17.13
N PRO A 288 -5.02 5.56 17.87
CA PRO A 288 -3.84 6.25 17.33
C PRO A 288 -3.19 5.45 16.20
N THR A 289 -2.95 6.08 15.05
CA THR A 289 -2.52 5.39 13.83
C THR A 289 -1.30 6.04 13.19
N LEU A 290 -0.23 5.27 12.96
CA LEU A 290 0.93 5.65 12.16
C LEU A 290 0.85 4.97 10.79
N LEU A 291 0.41 5.70 9.78
CA LEU A 291 0.33 5.21 8.40
C LEU A 291 1.71 5.20 7.74
N VAL A 292 2.06 4.10 7.07
CA VAL A 292 3.29 3.99 6.28
C VAL A 292 2.92 3.50 4.88
N GLN A 293 3.19 4.31 3.84
CA GLN A 293 2.82 3.97 2.45
C GLN A 293 4.02 4.07 1.52
N GLY A 294 4.01 3.26 0.46
CA GLY A 294 5.11 3.18 -0.51
C GLY A 294 4.95 4.16 -1.68
N GLU A 295 6.02 4.85 -2.05
CA GLU A 295 6.07 5.71 -3.24
C GLU A 295 6.05 4.87 -4.53
N ASP A 296 6.72 3.71 -4.52
CA ASP A 296 6.73 2.73 -5.60
C ASP A 296 5.63 1.67 -5.37
N ASP A 297 4.38 2.09 -5.19
CA ASP A 297 3.25 1.19 -4.99
C ASP A 297 2.16 1.44 -6.03
N THR A 298 2.11 0.58 -7.06
CA THR A 298 1.09 0.65 -8.10
C THR A 298 -0.17 -0.11 -7.72
N LEU A 299 -0.12 -0.99 -6.71
CA LEU A 299 -1.29 -1.68 -6.18
C LEU A 299 -2.10 -0.75 -5.27
N PHE A 300 -1.47 -0.25 -4.19
CA PHE A 300 -2.05 0.67 -3.22
C PHE A 300 -1.25 1.96 -3.19
N ASN A 301 -1.54 2.86 -4.12
CA ASN A 301 -0.76 4.09 -4.27
C ASN A 301 -0.92 5.04 -3.08
N LEU A 302 -0.08 6.07 -3.00
CA LEU A 302 -0.03 7.03 -1.89
C LEU A 302 -1.37 7.72 -1.58
N ASN A 303 -2.30 7.78 -2.55
CA ASN A 303 -3.63 8.38 -2.33
C ASN A 303 -4.47 7.57 -1.33
N GLU A 304 -4.24 6.26 -1.21
CA GLU A 304 -4.92 5.39 -0.25
C GLU A 304 -4.60 5.82 1.20
N ALA A 305 -3.32 5.93 1.54
CA ALA A 305 -2.91 6.42 2.85
C ALA A 305 -3.32 7.87 3.08
N ALA A 306 -3.25 8.72 2.05
CA ALA A 306 -3.68 10.11 2.13
C ALA A 306 -5.18 10.25 2.43
N ALA A 307 -6.03 9.37 1.88
CA ALA A 307 -7.46 9.34 2.17
C ALA A 307 -7.74 8.87 3.60
N THR A 308 -7.08 7.80 4.04
CA THR A 308 -7.15 7.32 5.42
C THR A 308 -6.69 8.39 6.41
N TYR A 309 -5.53 9.04 6.15
CA TYR A 309 -5.00 10.12 6.97
C TYR A 309 -6.01 11.27 7.13
N ARG A 310 -6.57 11.77 6.02
CA ARG A 310 -7.54 12.88 6.05
C ARG A 310 -8.78 12.54 6.86
N THR A 311 -9.28 11.30 6.73
CA THR A 311 -10.47 10.85 7.48
C THR A 311 -10.17 10.79 8.98
N LEU A 312 -9.08 10.15 9.38
CA LEU A 312 -8.69 10.04 10.79
C LEU A 312 -8.39 11.41 11.41
N ALA A 313 -7.64 12.26 10.70
CA ALA A 313 -7.33 13.62 11.15
C ALA A 313 -8.58 14.48 11.31
N ALA A 314 -9.53 14.44 10.37
CA ALA A 314 -10.77 15.21 10.42
C ALA A 314 -11.67 14.83 11.61
N GLN A 315 -11.60 13.61 12.10
CA GLN A 315 -12.34 13.16 13.28
C GLN A 315 -11.57 13.31 14.61
N GLY A 316 -10.35 13.89 14.57
CA GLY A 316 -9.52 14.13 15.75
C GLY A 316 -8.76 12.90 16.25
N THR A 317 -8.74 11.79 15.51
CA THR A 317 -7.92 10.62 15.84
C THR A 317 -6.44 10.98 15.69
N PRO A 318 -5.57 10.69 16.68
CA PRO A 318 -4.13 10.91 16.53
C PRO A 318 -3.59 10.11 15.34
N VAL A 319 -3.14 10.81 14.30
CA VAL A 319 -2.64 10.17 13.08
C VAL A 319 -1.38 10.85 12.57
N LYS A 320 -0.44 10.04 12.10
CA LYS A 320 0.76 10.47 11.39
C LYS A 320 0.94 9.63 10.13
N MET A 321 1.68 10.16 9.15
CA MET A 321 1.90 9.48 7.88
C MET A 321 3.35 9.57 7.44
N ILE A 322 3.89 8.46 6.94
CA ILE A 322 5.21 8.36 6.33
C ILE A 322 5.04 7.78 4.93
N TRP A 323 5.60 8.44 3.93
CA TRP A 323 5.79 7.88 2.60
C TRP A 323 7.22 7.37 2.50
N GLN A 324 7.37 6.05 2.30
CA GLN A 324 8.65 5.36 2.18
C GLN A 324 8.95 5.00 0.72
N SER A 325 10.18 4.63 0.39
CA SER A 325 10.60 4.39 -0.99
C SER A 325 9.91 3.21 -1.67
N TRP A 326 9.63 2.12 -0.97
CA TRP A 326 9.19 0.84 -1.52
C TRP A 326 7.70 0.56 -1.25
N GLY A 327 7.10 -0.26 -2.12
CA GLY A 327 5.72 -0.75 -2.03
C GLY A 327 5.59 -2.09 -2.74
N HIS A 328 4.44 -2.37 -3.37
CA HIS A 328 4.16 -3.64 -4.04
C HIS A 328 4.75 -3.75 -5.46
N SER A 329 5.32 -2.68 -6.03
CA SER A 329 5.74 -2.63 -7.43
C SER A 329 7.22 -2.92 -7.63
N GLY A 330 7.60 -3.17 -8.89
CA GLY A 330 8.98 -3.34 -9.30
C GLY A 330 9.63 -4.63 -8.82
N GLY A 331 8.89 -5.76 -8.82
CA GLY A 331 9.40 -7.06 -8.38
C GLY A 331 9.72 -7.07 -6.89
N MET A 332 8.83 -6.54 -6.07
CA MET A 332 9.08 -6.20 -4.67
C MET A 332 10.38 -5.39 -4.57
N ARG A 333 10.35 -4.17 -5.09
CA ARG A 333 11.51 -3.27 -5.09
C ARG A 333 12.15 -3.30 -3.72
N LYS A 334 13.37 -3.76 -3.68
CA LYS A 334 14.11 -3.88 -2.42
C LYS A 334 14.14 -2.51 -1.77
N PRO A 335 13.84 -2.42 -0.46
CA PRO A 335 13.96 -1.16 0.25
C PRO A 335 15.29 -0.48 -0.06
N ALA A 336 15.29 0.83 -0.28
CA ALA A 336 16.51 1.58 -0.45
C ALA A 336 17.44 1.39 0.75
N ARG A 337 18.73 1.64 0.58
CA ARG A 337 19.71 1.46 1.66
C ARG A 337 19.33 2.27 2.90
N GLY A 338 19.22 1.62 4.04
CA GLY A 338 18.82 2.25 5.31
C GLY A 338 17.31 2.36 5.54
N GLU A 339 16.50 1.91 4.58
CA GLU A 339 15.06 1.82 4.73
C GLU A 339 14.63 0.61 5.56
N LEU A 340 13.38 0.65 6.05
CA LEU A 340 12.77 -0.48 6.74
C LEU A 340 12.60 -1.65 5.76
N ALA A 341 13.17 -2.80 6.11
CA ALA A 341 12.92 -4.06 5.43
C ALA A 341 12.18 -4.99 6.40
N LEU A 342 10.90 -5.24 6.16
CA LEU A 342 10.06 -6.02 7.09
C LEU A 342 10.66 -7.38 7.40
N ALA A 343 11.11 -8.10 6.37
CA ALA A 343 11.75 -9.42 6.52
C ALA A 343 13.09 -9.41 7.28
N ARG A 344 13.66 -8.24 7.58
CA ARG A 344 14.87 -8.10 8.40
C ARG A 344 14.58 -7.62 9.82
N GLY A 345 13.37 -7.12 10.08
CA GLY A 345 13.01 -6.55 11.36
C GLY A 345 13.92 -5.41 11.84
N ASN A 346 14.51 -4.64 10.90
CA ASN A 346 15.53 -3.60 11.19
C ASN A 346 14.94 -2.30 11.77
N LEU A 347 14.16 -2.44 12.84
CA LEU A 347 13.42 -1.33 13.46
C LEU A 347 14.34 -0.25 14.01
N ASP A 348 15.48 -0.58 14.64
CA ASP A 348 16.37 0.39 15.27
C ASP A 348 17.19 1.21 14.26
N THR A 349 17.51 0.63 13.11
CA THR A 349 18.48 1.20 12.16
C THR A 349 17.83 1.98 11.03
N SER A 350 16.52 1.79 10.79
CA SER A 350 15.78 2.54 9.76
C SER A 350 15.02 3.72 10.36
N TYR A 351 14.80 4.77 9.53
CA TYR A 351 13.99 5.92 9.94
C TYR A 351 12.57 5.50 10.33
N VAL A 352 11.91 4.74 9.47
CA VAL A 352 10.54 4.24 9.67
C VAL A 352 10.47 3.36 10.90
N GLY A 353 11.43 2.45 11.08
CA GLY A 353 11.49 1.56 12.24
C GLY A 353 11.58 2.31 13.57
N ARG A 354 12.47 3.31 13.67
CA ARG A 354 12.54 4.16 14.87
C ARG A 354 11.24 4.92 15.14
N ARG A 355 10.53 5.36 14.10
CA ARG A 355 9.22 6.01 14.26
C ARG A 355 8.16 5.03 14.77
N ILE A 356 8.19 3.78 14.33
CA ILE A 356 7.33 2.69 14.81
C ILE A 356 7.61 2.41 16.28
N LEU A 357 8.87 2.24 16.66
CA LEU A 357 9.24 2.00 18.06
C LEU A 357 8.80 3.16 18.96
N ALA A 358 9.04 4.41 18.56
CA ALA A 358 8.59 5.59 19.30
C ALA A 358 7.06 5.66 19.42
N TRP A 359 6.31 5.21 18.38
CA TRP A 359 4.86 5.13 18.39
C TRP A 359 4.37 4.15 19.45
N PHE A 360 4.89 2.92 19.44
CA PHE A 360 4.51 1.91 20.43
C PHE A 360 5.02 2.22 21.85
N ASP A 361 6.20 2.80 22.01
CA ASP A 361 6.68 3.25 23.31
C ASP A 361 5.74 4.30 23.93
N ARG A 362 5.23 5.22 23.11
CA ARG A 362 4.27 6.23 23.60
C ARG A 362 2.95 5.62 24.03
N TYR A 363 2.34 4.77 23.20
CA TYR A 363 0.97 4.31 23.41
C TYR A 363 0.88 3.01 24.20
N LEU A 364 1.85 2.09 24.08
CA LEU A 364 1.82 0.80 24.77
C LEU A 364 2.63 0.79 26.07
N ARG A 365 3.70 1.57 26.17
CA ARG A 365 4.49 1.71 27.39
C ARG A 365 4.17 2.97 28.17
N HIS A 366 3.20 3.74 27.70
CA HIS A 366 2.79 5.00 28.29
C HIS A 366 3.92 6.01 28.53
N ARG A 367 4.97 5.95 27.66
CA ARG A 367 6.07 6.90 27.70
C ARG A 367 5.66 8.21 27.06
N THR A 368 4.83 8.98 27.74
CA THR A 368 4.20 10.21 27.21
C THR A 368 5.20 11.27 26.75
N ALA A 369 6.42 11.29 27.31
CA ALA A 369 7.52 12.16 26.88
C ALA A 369 8.14 11.73 25.53
N THR A 370 7.87 10.50 25.03
CA THR A 370 8.42 10.03 23.76
C THR A 370 7.82 10.82 22.60
N GLY A 371 8.68 11.54 21.89
CA GLY A 371 8.31 12.25 20.67
C GLY A 371 8.06 11.28 19.52
N THR A 372 6.86 11.30 18.95
CA THR A 372 6.49 10.44 17.81
C THR A 372 6.83 11.06 16.45
N GLY A 373 7.60 12.15 16.41
CA GLY A 373 8.06 12.85 15.21
C GLY A 373 6.96 13.67 14.51
N PRO A 374 7.21 14.22 13.30
CA PRO A 374 6.34 15.13 12.57
C PRO A 374 5.04 14.44 12.09
N ALA A 375 4.04 15.24 11.70
CA ALA A 375 2.77 14.75 11.19
C ALA A 375 2.91 14.01 9.86
N PHE A 376 3.81 14.52 9.01
CA PHE A 376 4.10 13.94 7.69
C PHE A 376 5.60 13.84 7.45
N ALA A 377 6.04 12.74 6.83
CA ALA A 377 7.40 12.54 6.35
C ALA A 377 7.37 11.80 5.01
N TYR A 378 8.33 12.08 4.12
CA TYR A 378 8.44 11.44 2.81
C TYR A 378 9.89 11.19 2.44
N TYR A 379 10.14 10.10 1.72
CA TYR A 379 11.47 9.70 1.28
C TYR A 379 11.88 10.51 0.04
N ARG A 380 13.16 10.83 -0.07
CA ARG A 380 13.76 11.55 -1.21
C ARG A 380 14.88 10.70 -1.78
N ASP A 381 14.62 10.03 -2.89
CA ASP A 381 15.57 9.12 -3.54
C ASP A 381 16.81 9.83 -4.09
N TRP A 382 16.72 11.13 -4.32
CA TRP A 382 17.81 11.98 -4.80
C TRP A 382 18.78 12.48 -3.71
N VAL A 383 18.55 12.15 -2.43
CA VAL A 383 19.41 12.59 -1.34
C VAL A 383 20.47 11.52 -1.04
N ALA A 384 21.71 11.79 -1.46
CA ALA A 384 22.87 10.98 -1.12
C ALA A 384 23.59 11.55 0.12
N GLY A 385 23.90 10.67 1.09
CA GLY A 385 24.79 11.03 2.22
C GLY A 385 24.18 11.95 3.30
N GLY A 386 22.84 12.08 3.36
CA GLY A 386 22.14 12.91 4.35
C GLY A 386 20.84 12.27 4.82
N PRO A 387 20.02 12.99 5.61
CA PRO A 387 18.69 12.51 5.99
C PRO A 387 17.80 12.44 4.74
N ALA A 388 17.57 11.22 4.26
CA ALA A 388 16.75 10.98 3.06
C ALA A 388 15.28 11.41 3.24
N TYR A 389 14.77 11.42 4.47
CA TYR A 389 13.42 11.86 4.78
C TYR A 389 13.33 13.38 4.94
N ALA A 390 12.43 14.01 4.19
CA ALA A 390 11.93 15.34 4.51
C ALA A 390 10.69 15.24 5.40
N THR A 391 10.39 16.30 6.13
CA THR A 391 9.32 16.32 7.13
C THR A 391 8.48 17.58 7.05
N SER A 392 7.20 17.46 7.44
CA SER A 392 6.27 18.59 7.53
C SER A 392 5.36 18.43 8.75
N SER A 393 4.98 19.54 9.36
CA SER A 393 3.98 19.58 10.43
C SER A 393 2.55 19.45 9.90
N VAL A 394 2.35 19.56 8.58
CA VAL A 394 1.03 19.51 7.91
C VAL A 394 1.09 18.63 6.66
N PHE A 395 -0.08 18.14 6.26
CA PHE A 395 -0.29 17.44 4.99
C PHE A 395 -1.51 18.05 4.28
N PRO A 396 -1.41 18.38 2.98
CA PRO A 396 -0.23 18.29 2.09
C PRO A 396 0.88 19.31 2.44
N ALA A 397 2.12 18.99 2.04
CA ALA A 397 3.30 19.78 2.38
C ALA A 397 3.57 20.97 1.43
N GLY A 398 3.04 20.95 0.21
CA GLY A 398 3.37 21.90 -0.86
C GLY A 398 2.23 22.84 -1.26
N GLY A 399 2.59 23.84 -2.05
CA GLY A 399 1.64 24.74 -2.73
C GLY A 399 1.22 24.21 -4.10
N SER A 400 0.11 24.71 -4.66
CA SER A 400 -0.36 24.36 -6.01
C SER A 400 0.30 25.25 -7.08
N ARG A 401 0.75 24.61 -8.18
CA ARG A 401 1.21 25.28 -9.41
C ARG A 401 0.39 24.81 -10.59
N ARG A 402 0.06 25.71 -11.51
CA ARG A 402 -0.75 25.44 -12.69
C ARG A 402 0.06 25.53 -13.96
N LEU A 403 -0.07 24.52 -14.81
CA LEU A 403 0.39 24.50 -16.19
C LEU A 403 -0.80 24.31 -17.12
N TYR A 404 -0.77 24.93 -18.28
CA TYR A 404 -1.85 24.86 -19.27
C TYR A 404 -1.43 24.00 -20.45
N LEU A 405 -2.33 23.11 -20.89
CA LEU A 405 -2.13 22.23 -22.04
C LEU A 405 -2.34 23.06 -23.32
N SER A 406 -1.26 23.37 -24.03
CA SER A 406 -1.28 24.17 -25.23
C SER A 406 -1.54 23.31 -26.48
N GLY A 407 -2.15 23.88 -27.52
CA GLY A 407 -2.54 23.16 -28.74
C GLY A 407 -1.35 22.65 -29.58
N ASP A 408 -0.16 23.18 -29.36
CA ASP A 408 1.10 22.76 -29.99
C ASP A 408 1.80 21.58 -29.25
N GLY A 409 1.25 21.10 -28.09
CA GLY A 409 1.84 20.03 -27.30
C GLY A 409 2.83 20.52 -26.25
N THR A 410 2.83 21.81 -25.93
CA THR A 410 3.62 22.34 -24.83
C THR A 410 2.79 22.50 -23.55
N LEU A 411 3.44 22.44 -22.39
CA LEU A 411 2.93 22.89 -21.10
C LEU A 411 3.42 24.31 -20.86
N VAL A 412 2.51 25.25 -20.64
CA VAL A 412 2.86 26.67 -20.45
C VAL A 412 2.37 27.18 -19.10
N GLY A 413 3.11 28.12 -18.50
CA GLY A 413 2.83 28.64 -17.17
C GLY A 413 1.68 29.66 -17.10
N ARG A 414 1.31 30.27 -18.24
CA ARG A 414 0.29 31.32 -18.31
C ARG A 414 -0.73 31.04 -19.40
N ARG A 415 -2.00 31.39 -19.18
CA ARG A 415 -3.08 31.21 -20.16
C ARG A 415 -2.80 31.94 -21.48
N GLY A 416 -2.19 33.13 -21.43
CA GLY A 416 -1.87 33.92 -22.62
C GLY A 416 -0.81 33.29 -23.53
N GLU A 417 -0.04 32.32 -23.02
CA GLU A 417 0.97 31.60 -23.79
C GLU A 417 0.40 30.37 -24.53
N VAL A 418 -0.88 30.03 -24.30
CA VAL A 418 -1.54 28.90 -24.96
C VAL A 418 -1.71 29.16 -26.44
N VAL A 419 -1.08 28.34 -27.28
CA VAL A 419 -1.27 28.31 -28.72
C VAL A 419 -2.59 27.59 -29.03
N ARG A 420 -3.41 28.17 -29.94
CA ARG A 420 -4.63 27.51 -30.44
C ARG A 420 -4.26 26.27 -31.24
N GLY A 421 -4.97 25.16 -30.99
CA GLY A 421 -4.75 23.94 -31.75
C GLY A 421 -5.56 22.78 -31.20
N SER A 422 -5.55 21.69 -31.96
CA SER A 422 -6.23 20.43 -31.57
C SER A 422 -5.29 19.26 -31.81
N ARG A 423 -5.27 18.34 -30.90
CA ARG A 423 -4.47 17.09 -30.94
C ARG A 423 -5.40 15.91 -30.80
N ALA A 424 -5.17 14.85 -31.56
CA ALA A 424 -6.03 13.66 -31.55
C ALA A 424 -5.23 12.37 -31.50
N TYR A 425 -5.80 11.33 -30.89
CA TYR A 425 -5.32 9.96 -30.96
C TYR A 425 -6.47 8.99 -31.29
N ARG A 426 -6.09 7.78 -31.69
CA ARG A 426 -7.00 6.63 -31.82
C ARG A 426 -6.56 5.54 -30.84
N ASN A 427 -7.51 4.96 -30.12
CA ASN A 427 -7.26 3.70 -29.45
C ASN A 427 -7.42 2.53 -30.44
N LEU A 428 -6.69 1.46 -30.22
CA LEU A 428 -6.84 0.18 -30.88
C LEU A 428 -7.65 -0.78 -30.00
N ARG A 429 -7.99 -1.95 -30.51
CA ARG A 429 -8.67 -2.99 -29.72
C ARG A 429 -7.74 -3.68 -28.71
N THR A 430 -6.43 -3.59 -28.94
CA THR A 430 -5.37 -4.14 -28.06
C THR A 430 -4.72 -3.01 -27.28
N ALA A 431 -4.12 -3.33 -26.16
CA ALA A 431 -3.29 -2.38 -25.40
C ALA A 431 -2.08 -1.95 -26.23
N THR A 432 -1.79 -0.65 -26.20
CA THR A 432 -0.71 0.01 -26.96
C THR A 432 0.26 0.77 -26.06
N SER A 433 0.09 0.65 -24.78
CA SER A 433 0.96 1.23 -23.75
C SER A 433 1.24 0.18 -22.68
N HIS A 434 2.41 0.29 -22.09
CA HIS A 434 2.86 -0.53 -20.97
C HIS A 434 3.36 0.36 -19.85
N SER A 435 2.94 0.09 -18.64
CA SER A 435 3.47 0.73 -17.44
C SER A 435 4.21 -0.27 -16.55
N GLU A 436 3.59 -1.41 -16.29
CA GLU A 436 4.15 -2.49 -15.48
C GLU A 436 3.52 -3.84 -15.82
N SER A 437 4.22 -4.91 -15.50
CA SER A 437 3.67 -6.25 -15.40
C SER A 437 3.61 -6.66 -13.93
N SER A 438 2.43 -6.49 -13.33
CA SER A 438 2.19 -6.87 -11.92
C SER A 438 2.41 -8.37 -11.71
N LEU A 439 2.10 -9.20 -12.73
CA LEU A 439 2.31 -10.64 -12.67
C LEU A 439 3.82 -10.98 -12.69
N ALA A 440 4.61 -10.31 -13.53
CA ALA A 440 6.07 -10.46 -13.49
C ALA A 440 6.63 -10.07 -12.12
N GLY A 441 6.13 -8.96 -11.54
CA GLY A 441 6.48 -8.52 -10.20
C GLY A 441 6.18 -9.56 -9.12
N LEU A 442 5.00 -10.15 -9.14
CA LEU A 442 4.60 -11.23 -8.21
C LEU A 442 5.47 -12.48 -8.34
N LEU A 443 5.95 -12.79 -9.55
CA LEU A 443 6.83 -13.93 -9.83
C LEU A 443 8.32 -13.61 -9.68
N GLY A 444 8.69 -12.38 -9.32
CA GLY A 444 10.10 -11.95 -9.22
C GLY A 444 10.83 -11.88 -10.57
N LEU A 445 10.10 -11.76 -11.66
CA LEU A 445 10.65 -11.69 -13.01
C LEU A 445 10.96 -10.24 -13.42
N PRO A 446 11.94 -10.03 -14.34
CA PRO A 446 12.19 -8.71 -14.91
C PRO A 446 10.97 -8.17 -15.64
N ASP A 447 10.73 -6.87 -15.54
CA ASP A 447 9.66 -6.18 -16.22
C ASP A 447 10.20 -5.28 -17.33
N ALA A 448 9.42 -5.12 -18.42
CA ALA A 448 9.78 -4.26 -19.54
C ALA A 448 9.81 -2.78 -19.12
N ALA A 449 10.57 -1.98 -19.87
CA ALA A 449 10.53 -0.54 -19.70
C ALA A 449 9.16 0.03 -20.14
N PRO A 450 8.60 1.02 -19.41
CA PRO A 450 7.35 1.67 -19.80
C PRO A 450 7.42 2.30 -21.19
N TYR A 451 6.33 2.16 -21.96
CA TYR A 451 6.20 2.80 -23.27
C TYR A 451 4.76 3.18 -23.59
N ASP A 452 4.61 4.12 -24.55
CA ASP A 452 3.34 4.48 -25.18
C ASP A 452 3.54 4.45 -26.70
N ALA A 453 2.71 3.70 -27.44
CA ALA A 453 2.84 3.57 -28.89
C ALA A 453 2.39 4.83 -29.59
N ARG A 454 3.16 5.28 -30.56
CA ARG A 454 2.89 6.50 -31.33
C ARG A 454 1.51 6.46 -32.01
N GLY A 455 0.76 7.58 -31.91
CA GLY A 455 -0.60 7.71 -32.46
C GLY A 455 -1.71 7.21 -31.54
N THR A 456 -1.40 6.65 -30.36
CA THR A 456 -2.37 6.16 -29.39
C THR A 456 -2.33 6.93 -28.07
N TYR A 457 -1.66 8.07 -28.04
CA TYR A 457 -1.62 8.99 -26.91
C TYR A 457 -1.51 10.44 -27.36
N LEU A 458 -1.82 11.37 -26.47
CA LEU A 458 -1.46 12.79 -26.54
C LEU A 458 -0.45 13.08 -25.44
N ASP A 459 0.43 14.03 -25.71
CA ASP A 459 1.40 14.49 -24.73
C ASP A 459 1.59 16.00 -24.74
N TRP A 460 1.98 16.54 -23.60
CA TRP A 460 2.36 17.94 -23.40
C TRP A 460 3.63 17.99 -22.57
N THR A 461 4.61 18.75 -23.04
CA THR A 461 5.94 18.80 -22.41
C THR A 461 6.27 20.23 -21.97
N SER A 462 6.76 20.40 -20.75
CA SER A 462 7.20 21.68 -20.22
C SER A 462 8.47 22.19 -20.91
N LYS A 463 8.82 23.46 -20.73
CA LYS A 463 10.19 23.93 -20.92
C LYS A 463 11.13 23.18 -20.00
N PRO A 464 12.45 23.16 -20.30
CA PRO A 464 13.44 22.61 -19.36
C PRO A 464 13.35 23.33 -18.01
N VAL A 465 13.50 22.58 -16.94
CA VAL A 465 13.67 23.15 -15.60
C VAL A 465 14.90 24.07 -15.60
N ALA A 466 14.72 25.30 -15.13
CA ALA A 466 15.79 26.31 -15.08
C ALA A 466 15.96 26.85 -13.66
N GLY A 467 17.18 27.23 -13.34
CA GLY A 467 17.56 27.82 -12.04
C GLY A 467 17.86 26.77 -10.98
N GLY A 468 16.91 26.05 -10.50
CA GLY A 468 17.08 24.98 -9.50
C GLY A 468 16.08 23.86 -9.73
N PRO A 469 16.21 22.72 -9.04
CA PRO A 469 15.32 21.58 -9.18
C PRO A 469 13.88 21.93 -8.77
N VAL A 470 12.93 21.17 -9.30
CA VAL A 470 11.50 21.29 -8.94
C VAL A 470 11.05 20.02 -8.25
N GLU A 471 10.60 20.13 -7.00
CA GLU A 471 10.12 19.02 -6.21
C GLU A 471 8.59 19.01 -6.19
N VAL A 472 8.00 17.87 -6.58
CA VAL A 472 6.56 17.61 -6.58
C VAL A 472 6.26 16.56 -5.52
N VAL A 473 5.46 16.93 -4.50
CA VAL A 473 5.10 16.05 -3.38
C VAL A 473 3.59 16.09 -3.17
N GLY A 474 2.90 15.05 -3.58
CA GLY A 474 1.44 14.96 -3.50
C GLY A 474 0.78 14.50 -4.79
N ALA A 475 -0.55 14.60 -4.87
CA ALA A 475 -1.36 14.15 -5.99
C ALA A 475 -1.55 15.26 -7.05
N PRO A 476 -0.97 15.13 -8.25
CA PRO A 476 -1.26 16.01 -9.37
C PRO A 476 -2.71 15.87 -9.83
N ARG A 477 -3.26 16.93 -10.44
CA ARG A 477 -4.62 16.93 -11.01
C ARG A 477 -4.61 17.53 -12.39
N VAL A 478 -5.35 16.92 -13.31
CA VAL A 478 -5.60 17.52 -14.61
C VAL A 478 -7.09 17.71 -14.83
N THR A 479 -7.51 18.94 -15.17
CA THR A 479 -8.88 19.27 -15.54
C THR A 479 -8.91 19.60 -17.01
N LEU A 480 -9.64 18.81 -17.80
CA LEU A 480 -9.71 18.96 -19.25
C LEU A 480 -11.09 18.62 -19.81
N ARG A 481 -11.28 18.96 -21.06
CA ARG A 481 -12.41 18.53 -21.90
C ARG A 481 -11.88 17.74 -23.08
N VAL A 482 -12.56 16.64 -23.41
CA VAL A 482 -12.26 15.87 -24.60
C VAL A 482 -13.41 15.95 -25.59
N SER A 483 -13.12 15.72 -26.86
CA SER A 483 -14.12 15.54 -27.91
C SER A 483 -13.99 14.13 -28.46
N SER A 484 -15.05 13.35 -28.37
CA SER A 484 -15.16 11.99 -28.92
C SER A 484 -16.61 11.67 -29.21
N PRO A 485 -17.05 11.78 -30.48
CA PRO A 485 -18.44 11.46 -30.84
C PRO A 485 -18.88 10.05 -30.47
N GLN A 486 -17.94 9.09 -30.54
CA GLN A 486 -18.20 7.70 -30.16
C GLN A 486 -18.42 7.58 -28.64
N ALA A 487 -17.61 8.25 -27.84
CA ALA A 487 -17.79 8.31 -26.39
C ALA A 487 -19.12 9.01 -26.01
N GLY A 488 -19.47 10.09 -26.70
CA GLY A 488 -20.75 10.80 -26.50
C GLY A 488 -21.96 9.89 -26.74
N ARG A 489 -21.92 9.03 -27.77
CA ARG A 489 -22.97 8.02 -27.99
C ARG A 489 -22.99 6.95 -26.90
N ALA A 490 -21.82 6.43 -26.51
CA ALA A 490 -21.68 5.41 -25.49
C ALA A 490 -22.09 5.91 -24.09
N GLN A 491 -22.17 7.22 -23.88
CA GLN A 491 -22.59 7.83 -22.61
C GLN A 491 -24.02 7.42 -22.18
N ARG A 492 -24.87 7.05 -23.13
CA ARG A 492 -26.26 6.63 -22.89
C ARG A 492 -26.40 5.13 -22.61
N SER A 493 -25.31 4.35 -22.70
CA SER A 493 -25.35 2.92 -22.39
C SER A 493 -25.63 2.69 -20.91
N SER A 494 -26.45 1.68 -20.62
CA SER A 494 -26.67 1.16 -19.27
C SER A 494 -25.48 0.33 -18.74
N ASP A 495 -24.51 0.02 -19.63
CA ASP A 495 -23.29 -0.68 -19.28
C ASP A 495 -22.13 0.34 -19.16
N ALA A 496 -21.60 0.50 -17.95
CA ALA A 496 -20.50 1.44 -17.69
C ALA A 496 -19.21 1.07 -18.45
N ALA A 497 -19.04 -0.19 -18.90
CA ALA A 497 -17.90 -0.63 -19.70
C ALA A 497 -17.85 0.06 -21.07
N ASP A 498 -18.97 0.57 -21.59
CA ASP A 498 -19.01 1.29 -22.85
C ASP A 498 -18.49 2.72 -22.76
N ARG A 499 -18.37 3.30 -21.56
CA ARG A 499 -17.85 4.66 -21.37
C ARG A 499 -16.37 4.76 -21.72
N LEU A 500 -15.93 5.95 -22.09
CA LEU A 500 -14.54 6.24 -22.41
C LEU A 500 -13.63 6.05 -21.18
N VAL A 501 -12.53 5.32 -21.36
CA VAL A 501 -11.45 5.21 -20.38
C VAL A 501 -10.20 5.88 -20.93
N LEU A 502 -9.55 6.72 -20.11
CA LEU A 502 -8.30 7.41 -20.40
C LEU A 502 -7.25 6.99 -19.36
N PHE A 503 -5.96 7.11 -19.72
CA PHE A 503 -4.85 6.76 -18.85
C PHE A 503 -3.88 7.94 -18.75
N ALA A 504 -3.95 8.69 -17.65
CA ALA A 504 -3.09 9.84 -17.42
C ALA A 504 -1.78 9.40 -16.74
N LYS A 505 -0.65 9.92 -17.23
CA LYS A 505 0.70 9.56 -16.79
C LYS A 505 1.59 10.81 -16.69
N LEU A 506 2.57 10.79 -15.79
CA LEU A 506 3.65 11.78 -15.72
C LEU A 506 4.99 11.13 -16.01
N TYR A 507 5.74 11.76 -16.87
CA TYR A 507 7.11 11.37 -17.20
C TYR A 507 8.09 12.46 -16.80
N ASP A 508 9.27 12.02 -16.40
CA ASP A 508 10.47 12.84 -16.39
C ASP A 508 11.24 12.59 -17.70
N VAL A 509 11.59 13.67 -18.39
CA VAL A 509 12.37 13.62 -19.63
C VAL A 509 13.71 14.28 -19.37
N ALA A 510 14.76 13.47 -19.37
CA ALA A 510 16.13 13.91 -19.18
C ALA A 510 16.64 14.71 -20.40
N PRO A 511 17.74 15.50 -20.26
CA PRO A 511 18.30 16.30 -21.36
C PRO A 511 18.70 15.48 -22.60
N ASP A 512 19.07 14.21 -22.43
CA ASP A 512 19.39 13.27 -23.51
C ASP A 512 18.16 12.68 -24.20
N GLY A 513 16.96 13.03 -23.72
CA GLY A 513 15.67 12.54 -24.26
C GLY A 513 15.18 11.24 -23.65
N GLN A 514 15.91 10.63 -22.68
CA GLN A 514 15.42 9.48 -21.92
C GLN A 514 14.14 9.86 -21.18
N LYS A 515 13.15 8.96 -21.21
CA LYS A 515 11.83 9.17 -20.58
C LYS A 515 11.64 8.14 -19.48
N THR A 516 11.38 8.62 -18.27
CA THR A 516 11.08 7.78 -17.11
C THR A 516 9.65 8.03 -16.66
N LEU A 517 8.80 7.01 -16.69
CA LEU A 517 7.46 7.08 -16.08
C LEU A 517 7.64 7.14 -14.56
N VAL A 518 7.19 8.25 -13.96
CA VAL A 518 7.39 8.52 -12.53
C VAL A 518 6.72 7.41 -11.70
N HIS A 519 7.51 6.67 -10.94
CA HIS A 519 7.09 5.54 -10.10
C HIS A 519 6.24 4.47 -10.82
N ARG A 520 6.27 4.43 -12.15
CA ARG A 520 5.39 3.58 -12.99
C ARG A 520 3.89 3.80 -12.76
N LEU A 521 3.52 4.93 -12.16
CA LEU A 521 2.14 5.22 -11.77
C LEU A 521 1.28 5.68 -12.95
N VAL A 522 0.08 5.13 -13.02
CA VAL A 522 -0.94 5.45 -14.02
C VAL A 522 -2.23 5.85 -13.32
N ALA A 523 -2.92 6.84 -13.85
CA ALA A 523 -4.25 7.24 -13.42
C ALA A 523 -5.30 6.86 -14.47
N PRO A 524 -5.88 5.66 -14.42
CA PRO A 524 -7.02 5.33 -15.27
C PRO A 524 -8.23 6.20 -14.88
N ALA A 525 -8.97 6.64 -15.87
CA ALA A 525 -10.13 7.50 -15.67
C ALA A 525 -11.26 7.09 -16.63
N ARG A 526 -12.29 6.43 -16.08
CA ARG A 526 -13.56 6.24 -16.81
C ARG A 526 -14.34 7.53 -16.73
N VAL A 527 -14.44 8.19 -17.86
CA VAL A 527 -15.01 9.54 -17.98
C VAL A 527 -16.50 9.53 -17.65
N PRO A 528 -16.95 10.27 -16.62
CA PRO A 528 -18.35 10.29 -16.23
C PRO A 528 -19.25 10.88 -17.29
N ASP A 529 -18.82 11.99 -17.89
CA ASP A 529 -19.52 12.68 -19.00
C ASP A 529 -18.50 13.23 -20.00
N ALA A 530 -18.39 12.59 -21.16
CA ALA A 530 -17.46 12.98 -22.22
C ALA A 530 -17.85 14.30 -22.94
N THR A 531 -19.01 14.89 -22.61
CA THR A 531 -19.45 16.18 -23.18
C THR A 531 -19.05 17.38 -22.32
N ARG A 532 -18.58 17.15 -21.09
CA ARG A 532 -18.22 18.16 -20.09
C ARG A 532 -16.73 18.13 -19.74
N ARG A 533 -16.29 19.16 -19.05
CA ARG A 533 -14.99 19.12 -18.37
C ARG A 533 -15.06 18.15 -17.21
N PHE A 534 -14.00 17.41 -16.99
CA PHE A 534 -13.82 16.52 -15.85
C PHE A 534 -12.41 16.66 -15.30
N THR A 535 -12.21 16.23 -14.06
CA THR A 535 -10.92 16.26 -13.38
C THR A 535 -10.42 14.84 -13.14
N VAL A 536 -9.17 14.58 -13.49
CA VAL A 536 -8.46 13.35 -13.14
C VAL A 536 -7.43 13.67 -12.07
N GLU A 537 -7.53 13.03 -10.90
CA GLU A 537 -6.52 13.11 -9.88
C GLU A 537 -5.53 11.94 -10.06
N LEU A 538 -4.27 12.26 -10.37
CA LEU A 538 -3.24 11.25 -10.52
C LEU A 538 -2.83 10.67 -9.15
N PRO A 539 -2.23 9.49 -9.11
CA PRO A 539 -1.57 9.01 -7.91
C PRO A 539 -0.56 10.05 -7.39
N ALA A 540 -0.48 10.21 -6.08
CA ALA A 540 0.50 11.08 -5.47
C ALA A 540 1.92 10.56 -5.74
N ILE A 541 2.85 11.47 -5.87
CA ILE A 541 4.27 11.21 -6.14
C ILE A 541 5.15 11.99 -5.17
N VAL A 542 6.36 11.52 -4.97
CA VAL A 542 7.50 12.27 -4.47
C VAL A 542 8.55 12.22 -5.56
N HIS A 543 8.71 13.30 -6.29
CA HIS A 543 9.62 13.32 -7.44
C HIS A 543 10.30 14.69 -7.60
N ARG A 544 11.55 14.66 -8.04
CA ARG A 544 12.35 15.84 -8.31
C ARG A 544 12.76 15.88 -9.78
N TYR A 545 12.33 16.95 -10.46
CA TYR A 545 12.79 17.27 -11.80
C TYR A 545 14.07 18.10 -11.69
N GLU A 546 15.19 17.55 -12.18
CA GLU A 546 16.50 18.19 -12.14
C GLU A 546 16.62 19.35 -13.17
N PRO A 547 17.56 20.28 -13.00
CA PRO A 547 17.85 21.30 -14.02
C PRO A 547 18.13 20.66 -15.39
N GLY A 548 17.48 21.19 -16.44
CA GLY A 548 17.53 20.64 -17.78
C GLY A 548 16.47 19.58 -18.10
N HIS A 549 15.92 18.89 -17.11
CA HIS A 549 14.84 17.95 -17.26
C HIS A 549 13.52 18.65 -17.63
N ARG A 550 12.56 17.87 -18.15
CA ARG A 550 11.23 18.37 -18.52
C ARG A 550 10.17 17.46 -17.93
N LEU A 551 9.10 18.06 -17.41
CA LEU A 551 7.88 17.34 -17.12
C LEU A 551 7.12 17.07 -18.42
N ARG A 552 6.70 15.81 -18.63
CA ARG A 552 5.83 15.42 -19.74
C ARG A 552 4.57 14.78 -19.17
N PHE A 553 3.42 15.38 -19.48
CA PHE A 553 2.11 14.81 -19.21
C PHE A 553 1.64 14.02 -20.43
N VAL A 554 1.17 12.80 -20.21
CA VAL A 554 0.65 11.90 -21.26
C VAL A 554 -0.79 11.52 -20.94
N LEU A 555 -1.63 11.52 -21.98
CA LEU A 555 -2.98 11.00 -21.94
C LEU A 555 -3.07 9.86 -22.97
N ALA A 556 -2.93 8.62 -22.50
CA ALA A 556 -2.89 7.42 -23.34
C ALA A 556 -4.28 6.79 -23.50
N ALA A 557 -4.43 6.04 -24.59
CA ALA A 557 -5.67 5.35 -24.98
C ALA A 557 -5.87 4.04 -24.23
N SER A 558 -4.80 3.44 -23.74
CA SER A 558 -4.79 2.12 -23.08
C SER A 558 -3.56 1.99 -22.17
N ASP A 559 -3.57 0.97 -21.34
CA ASP A 559 -2.41 0.47 -20.62
C ASP A 559 -2.65 -1.03 -20.36
N ASP A 560 -1.65 -1.90 -20.58
CA ASP A 560 -1.82 -3.35 -20.51
C ASP A 560 -1.94 -3.90 -19.09
N ALA A 561 -1.59 -3.11 -18.08
CA ALA A 561 -1.86 -3.45 -16.68
C ALA A 561 -3.36 -3.38 -16.32
N TYR A 562 -4.19 -2.77 -17.20
CA TYR A 562 -5.60 -2.47 -16.94
C TYR A 562 -6.51 -2.95 -18.08
N ALA A 563 -7.77 -3.26 -17.75
CA ALA A 563 -8.82 -3.40 -18.74
C ALA A 563 -9.13 -2.04 -19.38
N GLY A 564 -9.02 -1.97 -20.71
CA GLY A 564 -9.13 -0.74 -21.47
C GLY A 564 -10.54 -0.42 -21.98
N ASN A 565 -10.58 0.34 -23.08
CA ASN A 565 -11.80 0.73 -23.76
C ASN A 565 -12.45 -0.44 -24.49
N ARG A 566 -13.77 -0.59 -24.34
CA ARG A 566 -14.58 -1.41 -25.22
C ARG A 566 -14.82 -0.64 -26.54
N GLY A 567 -14.34 -1.18 -27.65
CA GLY A 567 -14.44 -0.58 -29.00
C GLY A 567 -13.50 0.62 -29.21
N VAL A 568 -13.61 1.22 -30.40
CA VAL A 568 -12.74 2.32 -30.83
C VAL A 568 -13.40 3.67 -30.53
N LYS A 569 -12.72 4.50 -29.76
CA LYS A 569 -13.16 5.85 -29.35
C LYS A 569 -12.04 6.85 -29.59
N PRO A 570 -11.91 7.43 -30.79
CA PRO A 570 -10.96 8.50 -31.04
C PRO A 570 -11.20 9.67 -30.08
N VAL A 571 -10.12 10.26 -29.59
CA VAL A 571 -10.17 11.39 -28.64
C VAL A 571 -9.41 12.56 -29.21
N THR A 572 -10.04 13.73 -29.16
CA THR A 572 -9.43 15.02 -29.51
C THR A 572 -9.44 15.93 -28.29
N VAL A 573 -8.32 16.58 -28.02
CA VAL A 573 -8.20 17.68 -27.06
C VAL A 573 -7.90 18.96 -27.83
N SER A 574 -8.78 19.96 -27.67
CA SER A 574 -8.60 21.28 -28.25
C SER A 574 -8.21 22.28 -27.18
N SER A 575 -7.33 23.20 -27.52
CA SER A 575 -6.81 24.22 -26.61
C SER A 575 -6.91 25.60 -27.23
N THR A 576 -7.38 26.55 -26.42
CA THR A 576 -7.33 27.98 -26.68
C THR A 576 -6.96 28.70 -25.39
N PRO A 577 -6.54 29.98 -25.42
CA PRO A 577 -6.30 30.75 -24.20
C PRO A 577 -7.50 30.77 -23.23
N ALA A 578 -8.74 30.75 -23.76
CA ALA A 578 -9.95 30.69 -22.93
C ALA A 578 -10.27 29.30 -22.43
N GLU A 579 -10.02 28.27 -23.24
CA GLU A 579 -10.37 26.87 -22.94
C GLU A 579 -9.16 25.93 -23.11
N ALA A 580 -8.21 25.97 -22.21
CA ALA A 580 -7.14 25.01 -22.14
C ALA A 580 -7.38 24.00 -21.00
N GLY A 581 -6.87 22.78 -21.17
CA GLY A 581 -6.70 21.87 -20.04
C GLY A 581 -5.72 22.45 -19.02
N VAL A 582 -5.90 22.12 -17.74
CA VAL A 582 -5.05 22.63 -16.64
C VAL A 582 -4.49 21.47 -15.87
N LEU A 583 -3.16 21.38 -15.80
CA LEU A 583 -2.44 20.47 -14.95
C LEU A 583 -2.02 21.23 -13.68
N GLU A 584 -2.51 20.79 -12.52
CA GLU A 584 -2.15 21.32 -11.21
C GLU A 584 -1.17 20.37 -10.55
N LEU A 585 -0.05 20.91 -10.04
CA LEU A 585 1.04 20.17 -9.41
C LEU A 585 1.22 20.64 -7.97
N PRO A 586 1.29 19.72 -6.98
CA PRO A 586 1.67 20.05 -5.61
C PRO A 586 3.20 20.23 -5.52
N VAL A 587 3.69 21.46 -5.57
CA VAL A 587 5.12 21.78 -5.60
C VAL A 587 5.58 22.23 -4.22
N THR A 588 6.62 21.59 -3.69
CA THR A 588 7.27 21.98 -2.43
C THR A 588 8.48 22.88 -2.64
N GLN A 589 9.14 22.77 -3.81
CA GLN A 589 10.31 23.57 -4.16
C GLN A 589 10.37 23.84 -5.67
N GLY A 590 10.84 25.01 -6.07
CA GLY A 590 11.11 25.38 -7.46
C GLY A 590 9.88 25.85 -8.23
N VAL A 591 10.08 26.13 -9.53
CA VAL A 591 9.03 26.62 -10.44
C VAL A 591 9.18 25.96 -11.81
N LEU A 592 8.11 25.31 -12.28
CA LEU A 592 7.95 24.90 -13.69
C LEU A 592 7.34 26.04 -14.49
N ARG A 593 7.89 26.31 -15.67
CA ARG A 593 7.45 27.38 -16.59
C ARG A 593 7.10 26.83 -17.96
#